data_2f8031f88fafca9b03b10e995f958269
#
_entry.id   2f8031f88fafca9b03b10e995f958269
#
_cell.length_a   1.000
_cell.length_b   1.000
_cell.length_c   1.000
_cell.angle_alpha   90.00
_cell.angle_beta   90.00
_cell.angle_gamma   90.00
#
_symmetry.space_group_name_H-M   'P 1'
#
loop_
_entity.id
_entity.type
_entity.pdbx_description
1 polymer ?
#
loop_
_entity_poly.entity_id
_entity_poly.type
_entity_poly.pdbx_seq_one_letter_code
_entity_poly.pdbx_strand_id
1 'polypeptide(L)'
;MSSITTLSQPANQPISVLGGGWLGLPLAQYLQAQGYEVGVSRTTAAGALEVSQLGLNAFAIELAAATPLPDSAFWHAPTLLITVPPQRGKAEGEQLAQFERLIERARASGARQVLYISSTSVYADDEQLATEDIEPAPTKLGGIMVSQLERLLQQETSFRTTVLRFGGLIGYDRLPDSAAAVQRRSRAIDTAMNVIHRDDCVRIIHEIVRQQAWGEVFNACADAHPMRRDYYAAAARARGFALPDFGPVQPQPYKIVSSEKLKARLNYKFLFPNPLDIFEQPARDVL
;
A
#
# COMPACT_ATOMS: atom_id res chain seq x y z
N MET A 1 -35.99 23.79 -0.49
CA MET A 1 -35.07 23.58 -1.63
C MET A 1 -33.65 23.68 -1.10
N SER A 2 -33.07 22.54 -0.75
CA SER A 2 -31.70 22.51 -0.20
C SER A 2 -30.73 22.51 -1.37
N SER A 3 -29.94 23.55 -1.47
CA SER A 3 -28.86 23.69 -2.44
C SER A 3 -27.81 22.62 -2.17
N ILE A 4 -27.72 21.66 -3.07
CA ILE A 4 -26.58 20.73 -3.11
C ILE A 4 -25.39 21.57 -3.53
N THR A 5 -24.55 21.92 -2.56
CA THR A 5 -23.24 22.53 -2.81
C THR A 5 -22.40 21.46 -3.48
N THR A 6 -22.32 21.51 -4.81
CA THR A 6 -21.34 20.75 -5.58
C THR A 6 -19.95 21.17 -5.08
N LEU A 7 -19.32 20.33 -4.28
CA LEU A 7 -17.91 20.48 -3.96
C LEU A 7 -17.16 20.50 -5.29
N SER A 8 -16.72 21.69 -5.70
CA SER A 8 -15.83 21.85 -6.82
C SER A 8 -14.64 20.94 -6.56
N GLN A 9 -14.38 19.98 -7.45
CA GLN A 9 -13.17 19.19 -7.42
C GLN A 9 -11.99 20.17 -7.28
N PRO A 10 -11.06 19.94 -6.34
CA PRO A 10 -9.86 20.76 -6.30
C PRO A 10 -9.14 20.55 -7.63
N ALA A 11 -9.23 21.57 -8.49
CA ALA A 11 -8.66 21.56 -9.80
C ALA A 11 -7.18 21.16 -9.71
N ASN A 12 -6.87 20.02 -10.34
CA ASN A 12 -5.59 19.70 -10.97
C ASN A 12 -4.30 19.97 -10.15
N GLN A 13 -4.29 19.65 -8.86
CA GLN A 13 -3.03 19.73 -8.13
C GLN A 13 -2.15 18.55 -8.55
N PRO A 14 -0.88 18.80 -8.96
CA PRO A 14 0.04 17.74 -9.33
C PRO A 14 0.25 16.74 -8.19
N ILE A 15 0.39 15.47 -8.54
CA ILE A 15 0.66 14.37 -7.62
C ILE A 15 1.94 13.67 -8.05
N SER A 16 2.84 13.44 -7.13
CA SER A 16 4.03 12.63 -7.35
C SER A 16 3.90 11.27 -6.68
N VAL A 17 4.04 10.20 -7.46
CA VAL A 17 4.05 8.81 -7.00
C VAL A 17 5.48 8.33 -6.94
N LEU A 18 6.05 8.26 -5.75
CA LEU A 18 7.39 7.73 -5.52
C LEU A 18 7.34 6.20 -5.48
N GLY A 19 7.81 5.58 -6.57
CA GLY A 19 7.85 4.13 -6.74
C GLY A 19 6.80 3.57 -7.70
N GLY A 20 7.01 3.70 -9.00
CA GLY A 20 6.18 3.12 -10.08
C GLY A 20 6.29 1.60 -10.20
N GLY A 21 6.18 0.88 -9.08
CA GLY A 21 6.18 -0.58 -9.00
C GLY A 21 4.79 -1.18 -9.15
N TRP A 22 4.59 -2.37 -8.54
CA TRP A 22 3.38 -3.17 -8.66
C TRP A 22 2.08 -2.44 -8.25
N LEU A 23 2.16 -1.57 -7.23
CA LEU A 23 1.04 -0.73 -6.80
C LEU A 23 1.12 0.67 -7.44
N GLY A 24 2.30 1.28 -7.44
CA GLY A 24 2.44 2.70 -7.81
C GLY A 24 2.22 2.98 -9.30
N LEU A 25 2.54 2.05 -10.19
CA LEU A 25 2.30 2.24 -11.63
C LEU A 25 0.79 2.21 -11.95
N PRO A 26 0.00 1.18 -11.55
CA PRO A 26 -1.45 1.21 -11.73
C PRO A 26 -2.13 2.39 -11.01
N LEU A 27 -1.62 2.80 -9.84
CA LEU A 27 -2.10 3.99 -9.14
C LEU A 27 -1.91 5.25 -9.98
N ALA A 28 -0.70 5.45 -10.56
CA ALA A 28 -0.41 6.60 -11.40
C ALA A 28 -1.31 6.65 -12.64
N GLN A 29 -1.50 5.50 -13.30
CA GLN A 29 -2.40 5.38 -14.45
C GLN A 29 -3.85 5.71 -14.08
N TYR A 30 -4.33 5.17 -12.96
CA TYR A 30 -5.69 5.42 -12.48
C TYR A 30 -5.89 6.90 -12.14
N LEU A 31 -4.97 7.52 -11.41
CA LEU A 31 -5.05 8.95 -11.07
C LEU A 31 -5.02 9.83 -12.33
N GLN A 32 -4.19 9.50 -13.31
CA GLN A 32 -4.15 10.20 -14.60
C GLN A 32 -5.50 10.08 -15.33
N ALA A 33 -6.10 8.89 -15.35
CA ALA A 33 -7.42 8.65 -15.92
C ALA A 33 -8.55 9.42 -15.18
N GLN A 34 -8.35 9.73 -13.88
CA GLN A 34 -9.25 10.60 -13.12
C GLN A 34 -8.97 12.11 -13.34
N GLY A 35 -8.05 12.47 -14.23
CA GLY A 35 -7.76 13.84 -14.61
C GLY A 35 -6.70 14.55 -13.76
N TYR A 36 -5.97 13.85 -12.90
CA TYR A 36 -4.83 14.44 -12.17
C TYR A 36 -3.59 14.54 -13.05
N GLU A 37 -2.79 15.58 -12.83
CA GLU A 37 -1.42 15.63 -13.35
C GLU A 37 -0.53 14.75 -12.45
N VAL A 38 0.06 13.68 -13.02
CA VAL A 38 0.77 12.67 -12.22
C VAL A 38 2.21 12.52 -12.72
N GLY A 39 3.17 12.72 -11.80
CA GLY A 39 4.55 12.30 -11.97
C GLY A 39 4.78 10.95 -11.28
N VAL A 40 5.51 10.04 -11.91
CA VAL A 40 5.82 8.73 -11.32
C VAL A 40 7.31 8.44 -11.41
N SER A 41 7.88 7.90 -10.32
CA SER A 41 9.31 7.58 -10.30
C SER A 41 9.61 6.10 -10.56
N ARG A 42 10.75 5.86 -11.22
CA ARG A 42 11.42 4.55 -11.30
C ARG A 42 12.85 4.71 -10.81
N THR A 43 13.47 3.63 -10.36
CA THR A 43 14.83 3.68 -9.84
C THR A 43 15.87 4.00 -10.92
N THR A 44 15.66 3.55 -12.17
CA THR A 44 16.59 3.69 -13.27
C THR A 44 16.01 4.52 -14.42
N ALA A 45 16.87 5.14 -15.21
CA ALA A 45 16.48 5.87 -16.42
C ALA A 45 15.77 4.96 -17.44
N ALA A 46 16.21 3.71 -17.61
CA ALA A 46 15.54 2.73 -18.48
C ALA A 46 14.11 2.45 -18.00
N GLY A 47 13.92 2.20 -16.70
CA GLY A 47 12.59 2.01 -16.13
C GLY A 47 11.69 3.24 -16.23
N ALA A 48 12.25 4.45 -16.12
CA ALA A 48 11.49 5.69 -16.35
C ALA A 48 11.07 5.81 -17.82
N LEU A 49 11.95 5.45 -18.74
CA LEU A 49 11.63 5.45 -20.19
C LEU A 49 10.49 4.46 -20.51
N GLU A 50 10.52 3.26 -19.95
CA GLU A 50 9.42 2.28 -20.12
C GLU A 50 8.09 2.85 -19.66
N VAL A 51 8.06 3.53 -18.52
CA VAL A 51 6.83 4.13 -17.97
C VAL A 51 6.39 5.35 -18.80
N SER A 52 7.33 6.14 -19.34
CA SER A 52 6.98 7.26 -20.21
C SER A 52 6.34 6.82 -21.53
N GLN A 53 6.70 5.63 -22.05
CA GLN A 53 6.06 5.04 -23.22
C GLN A 53 4.58 4.67 -22.98
N LEU A 54 4.15 4.56 -21.72
CA LEU A 54 2.74 4.38 -21.33
C LEU A 54 1.96 5.71 -21.23
N GLY A 55 2.59 6.83 -21.62
CA GLY A 55 1.94 8.16 -21.57
C GLY A 55 1.97 8.84 -20.19
N LEU A 56 2.79 8.37 -19.27
CA LEU A 56 2.95 8.95 -17.93
C LEU A 56 4.20 9.88 -17.90
N ASN A 57 4.14 10.93 -17.07
CA ASN A 57 5.29 11.75 -16.77
C ASN A 57 6.23 11.02 -15.79
N ALA A 58 7.31 10.43 -16.31
CA ALA A 58 8.16 9.51 -15.57
C ALA A 58 9.54 10.10 -15.24
N PHE A 59 10.06 9.77 -14.04
CA PHE A 59 11.32 10.31 -13.52
C PHE A 59 12.21 9.17 -13.00
N ALA A 60 13.52 9.27 -13.25
CA ALA A 60 14.50 8.37 -12.66
C ALA A 60 14.92 8.91 -11.29
N ILE A 61 14.52 8.23 -10.21
CA ILE A 61 14.84 8.63 -8.83
C ILE A 61 15.29 7.40 -8.06
N GLU A 62 16.55 7.41 -7.65
CA GLU A 62 17.13 6.39 -6.79
C GLU A 62 17.29 6.93 -5.37
N LEU A 63 16.69 6.25 -4.40
CA LEU A 63 16.83 6.58 -2.97
C LEU A 63 18.12 5.99 -2.39
N ALA A 64 19.26 6.10 -3.08
CA ALA A 64 20.52 5.59 -2.59
C ALA A 64 21.05 6.40 -1.40
N ALA A 65 21.71 5.72 -0.45
CA ALA A 65 22.11 6.33 0.82
C ALA A 65 23.11 7.48 0.70
N ALA A 66 23.95 7.50 -0.31
CA ALA A 66 25.11 8.38 -0.37
C ALA A 66 24.95 9.62 -1.26
N THR A 67 23.91 9.72 -2.08
CA THR A 67 23.75 10.83 -3.02
C THR A 67 22.57 11.73 -2.67
N PRO A 68 22.70 13.05 -2.78
CA PRO A 68 21.55 13.95 -2.71
C PRO A 68 20.51 13.56 -3.76
N LEU A 69 19.24 13.65 -3.41
CA LEU A 69 18.16 13.41 -4.36
C LEU A 69 18.22 14.48 -5.47
N PRO A 70 18.10 14.08 -6.75
CA PRO A 70 18.24 15.01 -7.87
C PRO A 70 17.16 16.10 -7.80
N ASP A 71 17.52 17.30 -8.22
CA ASP A 71 16.53 18.34 -8.46
C ASP A 71 15.76 18.01 -9.73
N SER A 72 14.44 17.90 -9.61
CA SER A 72 13.57 17.59 -10.74
C SER A 72 12.17 18.08 -10.49
N ALA A 73 11.40 18.29 -11.55
CA ALA A 73 9.99 18.68 -11.48
C ALA A 73 9.13 17.68 -10.69
N PHE A 74 9.58 16.44 -10.52
CA PHE A 74 8.92 15.43 -9.69
C PHE A 74 8.61 15.94 -8.28
N TRP A 75 9.52 16.69 -7.68
CA TRP A 75 9.39 17.17 -6.29
C TRP A 75 8.50 18.41 -6.14
N HIS A 76 8.10 19.05 -7.24
CA HIS A 76 7.31 20.29 -7.18
C HIS A 76 5.81 20.02 -6.95
N ALA A 77 5.36 18.77 -6.96
CA ALA A 77 3.99 18.43 -6.64
C ALA A 77 3.70 18.65 -5.14
N PRO A 78 2.59 19.32 -4.78
CA PRO A 78 2.22 19.51 -3.38
C PRO A 78 1.79 18.23 -2.69
N THR A 79 1.50 17.17 -3.45
CA THR A 79 1.11 15.85 -2.93
C THR A 79 2.13 14.80 -3.34
N LEU A 80 2.71 14.12 -2.36
CA LEU A 80 3.66 13.01 -2.53
C LEU A 80 3.07 11.70 -2.00
N LEU A 81 2.93 10.70 -2.87
CA LEU A 81 2.50 9.36 -2.52
C LEU A 81 3.72 8.43 -2.50
N ILE A 82 4.10 7.94 -1.33
CA ILE A 82 5.28 7.08 -1.13
C ILE A 82 4.82 5.62 -1.14
N THR A 83 5.08 4.93 -2.26
CA THR A 83 4.71 3.52 -2.46
C THR A 83 5.90 2.56 -2.41
N VAL A 84 7.10 3.07 -2.16
CA VAL A 84 8.31 2.26 -2.02
C VAL A 84 8.32 1.54 -0.67
N PRO A 85 8.46 0.21 -0.67
CA PRO A 85 8.57 -0.54 0.58
C PRO A 85 9.99 -0.43 1.17
N PRO A 86 10.16 -0.71 2.47
CA PRO A 86 11.48 -0.92 3.05
C PRO A 86 12.24 -2.02 2.30
N GLN A 87 13.54 -1.82 2.10
CA GLN A 87 14.37 -2.72 1.30
C GLN A 87 14.86 -3.90 2.16
N ARG A 88 14.49 -5.11 1.78
CA ARG A 88 14.98 -6.32 2.47
C ARG A 88 16.49 -6.45 2.32
N GLY A 89 17.16 -6.76 3.42
CA GLY A 89 18.62 -6.99 3.45
C GLY A 89 19.47 -5.72 3.58
N LYS A 90 18.87 -4.53 3.53
CA LYS A 90 19.58 -3.30 3.89
C LYS A 90 19.62 -3.07 5.41
N ALA A 91 20.71 -2.49 5.90
CA ALA A 91 20.83 -2.09 7.28
C ALA A 91 19.76 -1.06 7.67
N GLU A 92 19.26 -1.16 8.90
CA GLU A 92 18.22 -0.27 9.44
C GLU A 92 18.61 1.21 9.33
N GLY A 93 19.80 1.57 9.81
CA GLY A 93 20.29 2.96 9.77
C GLY A 93 20.43 3.51 8.34
N GLU A 94 20.76 2.66 7.36
CA GLU A 94 20.81 3.07 5.95
C GLU A 94 19.41 3.43 5.42
N GLN A 95 18.40 2.65 5.77
CA GLN A 95 17.02 2.89 5.35
C GLN A 95 16.44 4.14 6.02
N LEU A 96 16.71 4.32 7.32
CA LEU A 96 16.30 5.54 8.02
C LEU A 96 16.92 6.79 7.38
N ALA A 97 18.23 6.77 7.13
CA ALA A 97 18.91 7.87 6.46
C ALA A 97 18.40 8.16 5.04
N GLN A 98 17.90 7.14 4.32
CA GLN A 98 17.23 7.34 3.04
C GLN A 98 15.92 8.12 3.19
N PHE A 99 15.11 7.76 4.19
CA PHE A 99 13.84 8.43 4.45
C PHE A 99 14.02 9.82 5.04
N GLU A 100 15.03 10.06 5.87
CA GLU A 100 15.39 11.40 6.34
C GLU A 100 15.69 12.33 5.16
N ARG A 101 16.50 11.91 4.20
CA ARG A 101 16.76 12.70 2.99
C ARG A 101 15.53 12.89 2.11
N LEU A 102 14.67 11.89 2.03
CA LEU A 102 13.38 12.01 1.33
C LEU A 102 12.51 13.08 1.98
N ILE A 103 12.42 13.09 3.30
CA ILE A 103 11.67 14.08 4.08
C ILE A 103 12.27 15.48 3.89
N GLU A 104 13.59 15.62 3.98
CA GLU A 104 14.28 16.88 3.72
C GLU A 104 13.98 17.40 2.31
N ARG A 105 14.01 16.52 1.31
CA ARG A 105 13.70 16.89 -0.07
C ARG A 105 12.24 17.31 -0.24
N ALA A 106 11.30 16.55 0.33
CA ALA A 106 9.88 16.86 0.29
C ALA A 106 9.59 18.23 0.94
N ARG A 107 10.19 18.48 2.11
CA ARG A 107 10.10 19.76 2.81
C ARG A 107 10.67 20.93 1.97
N ALA A 108 11.88 20.78 1.47
CA ALA A 108 12.56 21.79 0.66
C ALA A 108 11.82 22.13 -0.64
N SER A 109 11.07 21.19 -1.17
CA SER A 109 10.26 21.35 -2.39
C SER A 109 8.85 21.87 -2.13
N GLY A 110 8.46 22.10 -0.89
CA GLY A 110 7.15 22.65 -0.53
C GLY A 110 6.00 21.63 -0.59
N ALA A 111 6.28 20.35 -0.40
CA ALA A 111 5.23 19.34 -0.23
C ALA A 111 4.27 19.76 0.90
N ARG A 112 2.97 19.56 0.70
CA ARG A 112 1.91 19.88 1.67
C ARG A 112 1.25 18.63 2.23
N GLN A 113 1.17 17.60 1.41
CA GLN A 113 0.51 16.34 1.73
C GLN A 113 1.46 15.19 1.39
N VAL A 114 1.68 14.30 2.33
CA VAL A 114 2.46 13.08 2.14
C VAL A 114 1.60 11.90 2.54
N LEU A 115 1.44 10.91 1.66
CA LEU A 115 0.82 9.65 1.98
C LEU A 115 1.89 8.56 1.92
N TYR A 116 2.05 7.84 3.03
CA TYR A 116 2.96 6.73 3.14
C TYR A 116 2.22 5.39 3.14
N ILE A 117 2.57 4.51 2.22
CA ILE A 117 2.07 3.14 2.20
C ILE A 117 2.85 2.32 3.22
N SER A 118 2.20 2.08 4.32
CA SER A 118 2.65 1.27 5.43
C SER A 118 2.07 -0.16 5.37
N SER A 119 2.20 -0.91 6.44
CA SER A 119 1.75 -2.30 6.53
C SER A 119 1.15 -2.61 7.89
N THR A 120 0.13 -3.47 7.91
CA THR A 120 -0.43 -4.05 9.14
C THR A 120 0.56 -4.93 9.92
N SER A 121 1.77 -5.15 9.38
CA SER A 121 2.86 -5.82 10.11
C SER A 121 3.41 -5.02 11.31
N VAL A 122 3.00 -3.76 11.46
CA VAL A 122 3.29 -2.94 12.64
C VAL A 122 2.59 -3.45 13.90
N TYR A 123 1.53 -4.23 13.76
CA TYR A 123 0.83 -4.85 14.89
C TYR A 123 1.37 -6.24 15.21
N ALA A 124 1.42 -6.59 16.51
CA ALA A 124 1.73 -7.94 16.96
C ALA A 124 0.66 -8.96 16.52
N ASP A 125 1.06 -10.23 16.43
CA ASP A 125 0.14 -11.36 16.22
C ASP A 125 -0.19 -11.97 17.61
N ASP A 126 -1.11 -11.36 18.36
CA ASP A 126 -1.41 -11.64 19.78
C ASP A 126 -2.92 -11.78 20.05
N GLU A 127 -3.67 -12.31 19.08
CA GLU A 127 -5.11 -12.57 19.14
C GLU A 127 -5.98 -11.30 19.30
N GLN A 128 -5.46 -10.15 18.90
CA GLN A 128 -6.15 -8.86 19.00
C GLN A 128 -7.00 -8.53 17.78
N LEU A 129 -8.01 -7.69 17.99
CA LEU A 129 -8.63 -6.88 16.93
C LEU A 129 -7.81 -5.59 16.80
N ALA A 130 -6.95 -5.52 15.79
CA ALA A 130 -6.07 -4.38 15.58
C ALA A 130 -6.81 -3.21 14.91
N THR A 131 -6.98 -2.12 15.65
CA THR A 131 -7.48 -0.83 15.18
C THR A 131 -6.34 0.19 15.12
N GLU A 132 -6.60 1.37 14.56
CA GLU A 132 -5.61 2.45 14.48
C GLU A 132 -5.26 3.07 15.84
N ASP A 133 -6.09 2.87 16.86
CA ASP A 133 -5.87 3.35 18.22
C ASP A 133 -4.84 2.49 18.99
N ILE A 134 -4.54 1.29 18.48
CA ILE A 134 -3.53 0.41 19.09
C ILE A 134 -2.14 0.90 18.68
N GLU A 135 -1.29 1.14 19.71
CA GLU A 135 0.11 1.50 19.48
C GLU A 135 0.85 0.38 18.74
N PRO A 136 1.58 0.68 17.65
CA PRO A 136 2.39 -0.29 16.95
C PRO A 136 3.39 -1.02 17.86
N ALA A 137 3.30 -2.34 17.92
CA ALA A 137 4.18 -3.22 18.68
C ALA A 137 4.69 -4.39 17.81
N PRO A 138 5.42 -4.11 16.73
CA PRO A 138 5.86 -5.13 15.78
C PRO A 138 6.88 -6.10 16.41
N THR A 139 6.69 -7.39 16.16
CA THR A 139 7.61 -8.45 16.61
C THR A 139 8.55 -8.93 15.51
N LYS A 140 8.30 -8.56 14.26
CA LYS A 140 9.09 -8.96 13.09
C LYS A 140 9.89 -7.78 12.55
N LEU A 141 11.15 -8.02 12.13
CA LEU A 141 12.05 -6.98 11.62
C LEU A 141 11.43 -6.06 10.58
N GLY A 142 10.67 -6.62 9.63
CA GLY A 142 9.98 -5.82 8.61
C GLY A 142 8.94 -4.86 9.19
N GLY A 143 8.21 -5.28 10.22
CA GLY A 143 7.25 -4.44 10.92
C GLY A 143 7.92 -3.35 11.75
N ILE A 144 9.05 -3.67 12.41
CA ILE A 144 9.85 -2.71 13.18
C ILE A 144 10.29 -1.56 12.26
N MET A 145 10.88 -1.89 11.10
CA MET A 145 11.33 -0.88 10.14
C MET A 145 10.16 -0.01 9.65
N VAL A 146 9.04 -0.62 9.27
CA VAL A 146 7.86 0.13 8.82
C VAL A 146 7.35 1.08 9.91
N SER A 147 7.29 0.61 11.18
CA SER A 147 6.86 1.43 12.32
C SER A 147 7.79 2.63 12.56
N GLN A 148 9.11 2.43 12.43
CA GLN A 148 10.08 3.52 12.54
C GLN A 148 9.90 4.57 11.43
N LEU A 149 9.65 4.13 10.19
CA LEU A 149 9.39 5.04 9.07
C LEU A 149 8.07 5.81 9.24
N GLU A 150 7.03 5.17 9.78
CA GLU A 150 5.79 5.87 10.15
C GLU A 150 6.09 7.00 11.14
N ARG A 151 6.80 6.70 12.23
CA ARG A 151 7.16 7.67 13.27
C ARG A 151 7.97 8.82 12.70
N LEU A 152 8.97 8.53 11.88
CA LEU A 152 9.82 9.53 11.25
C LEU A 152 9.01 10.51 10.39
N LEU A 153 8.09 10.01 9.56
CA LEU A 153 7.22 10.82 8.73
C LEU A 153 6.17 11.60 9.54
N GLN A 154 5.64 11.03 10.62
CA GLN A 154 4.65 11.68 11.48
C GLN A 154 5.24 12.77 12.37
N GLN A 155 6.54 12.72 12.66
CA GLN A 155 7.26 13.76 13.41
C GLN A 155 7.50 15.02 12.57
N GLU A 156 7.43 14.92 11.24
CA GLU A 156 7.57 16.08 10.35
C GLU A 156 6.30 16.91 10.36
N THR A 157 6.45 18.23 10.54
CA THR A 157 5.34 19.17 10.71
C THR A 157 5.16 20.13 9.54
N SER A 158 6.08 20.16 8.57
CA SER A 158 5.99 21.03 7.39
C SER A 158 4.94 20.55 6.37
N PHE A 159 4.53 19.29 6.44
CA PHE A 159 3.46 18.71 5.65
C PHE A 159 2.57 17.79 6.51
N ARG A 160 1.37 17.48 6.01
CA ARG A 160 0.46 16.53 6.69
C ARG A 160 0.79 15.12 6.22
N THR A 161 1.18 14.24 7.14
CA THR A 161 1.43 12.83 6.85
C THR A 161 0.17 12.00 7.04
N THR A 162 -0.27 11.29 6.00
CA THR A 162 -1.27 10.22 6.09
C THR A 162 -0.56 8.89 6.01
N VAL A 163 -0.84 7.99 6.96
CA VAL A 163 -0.30 6.64 6.99
C VAL A 163 -1.40 5.66 6.59
N LEU A 164 -1.13 4.83 5.57
CA LEU A 164 -2.08 3.83 5.10
C LEU A 164 -1.48 2.43 5.29
N ARG A 165 -1.92 1.73 6.34
CA ARG A 165 -1.47 0.38 6.74
C ARG A 165 -2.22 -0.67 5.95
N PHE A 166 -1.67 -1.09 4.82
CA PHE A 166 -2.25 -2.17 4.04
C PHE A 166 -1.99 -3.54 4.65
N GLY A 167 -2.97 -4.41 4.54
CA GLY A 167 -2.80 -5.86 4.66
C GLY A 167 -1.90 -6.44 3.57
N GLY A 168 -1.74 -7.75 3.54
CA GLY A 168 -1.03 -8.41 2.46
C GLY A 168 -1.65 -8.11 1.10
N LEU A 169 -0.87 -7.56 0.18
CA LEU A 169 -1.37 -7.19 -1.14
C LEU A 169 -1.59 -8.44 -2.00
N ILE A 170 -2.81 -8.60 -2.53
CA ILE A 170 -3.22 -9.69 -3.42
C ILE A 170 -3.77 -9.16 -4.74
N GLY A 171 -3.95 -10.06 -5.70
CA GLY A 171 -4.48 -9.77 -7.02
C GLY A 171 -3.44 -10.02 -8.12
N TYR A 172 -3.91 -10.25 -9.33
CA TYR A 172 -3.11 -10.43 -10.54
C TYR A 172 -2.02 -11.51 -10.39
N ASP A 173 -0.75 -11.15 -10.60
CA ASP A 173 0.44 -12.02 -10.49
C ASP A 173 0.86 -12.35 -9.05
N ARG A 174 0.20 -11.78 -8.05
CA ARG A 174 0.47 -12.08 -6.63
C ARG A 174 -0.41 -13.18 -6.03
N LEU A 175 -1.29 -13.76 -6.83
CA LEU A 175 -2.11 -14.90 -6.40
C LEU A 175 -1.27 -16.18 -6.37
N PRO A 176 -1.56 -17.14 -5.47
CA PRO A 176 -0.92 -18.44 -5.47
C PRO A 176 -1.23 -19.18 -6.79
N ASP A 177 -0.20 -19.64 -7.49
CA ASP A 177 -0.28 -20.27 -8.81
C ASP A 177 0.21 -21.73 -8.83
N SER A 178 0.82 -22.20 -7.74
CA SER A 178 1.41 -23.52 -7.66
C SER A 178 1.58 -24.02 -6.23
N ALA A 179 1.68 -25.32 -6.07
CA ALA A 179 1.99 -25.97 -4.79
C ALA A 179 3.30 -25.43 -4.18
N ALA A 180 4.32 -25.17 -4.99
CA ALA A 180 5.59 -24.62 -4.54
C ALA A 180 5.43 -23.17 -4.00
N ALA A 181 4.58 -22.35 -4.62
CA ALA A 181 4.29 -21.01 -4.13
C ALA A 181 3.55 -21.04 -2.78
N VAL A 182 2.62 -21.99 -2.61
CA VAL A 182 1.92 -22.22 -1.34
C VAL A 182 2.89 -22.71 -0.27
N GLN A 183 3.73 -23.70 -0.57
CA GLN A 183 4.71 -24.27 0.38
C GLN A 183 5.66 -23.19 0.93
N ARG A 184 6.14 -22.27 0.10
CA ARG A 184 6.97 -21.15 0.57
C ARG A 184 6.26 -20.20 1.53
N ARG A 185 4.93 -20.17 1.50
CA ARG A 185 4.09 -19.24 2.30
C ARG A 185 3.32 -19.95 3.44
N SER A 186 3.54 -21.26 3.64
CA SER A 186 2.75 -22.08 4.57
C SER A 186 3.15 -22.01 6.04
N ARG A 187 4.13 -21.19 6.42
CA ARG A 187 4.61 -21.03 7.81
C ARG A 187 3.50 -20.51 8.66
N ALA A 188 2.53 -20.32 8.77
CA ALA A 188 1.43 -19.83 9.62
C ALA A 188 0.09 -20.19 8.97
N ILE A 189 0.03 -21.46 8.53
CA ILE A 189 -1.09 -21.95 7.71
C ILE A 189 -2.43 -21.88 8.43
N ASP A 190 -2.42 -22.02 9.76
CA ASP A 190 -3.59 -22.03 10.60
C ASP A 190 -3.86 -20.65 11.25
N THR A 191 -3.59 -19.59 10.52
CA THR A 191 -3.90 -18.20 10.93
C THR A 191 -4.81 -17.52 9.91
N ALA A 192 -5.58 -16.53 10.37
CA ALA A 192 -6.37 -15.68 9.49
C ALA A 192 -5.50 -14.78 8.60
N MET A 193 -6.02 -14.41 7.46
CA MET A 193 -5.37 -13.52 6.51
C MET A 193 -5.93 -12.10 6.62
N ASN A 194 -5.03 -11.14 6.81
CA ASN A 194 -5.32 -9.74 6.64
C ASN A 194 -4.77 -9.32 5.27
N VAL A 195 -5.60 -9.29 4.25
CA VAL A 195 -5.21 -9.02 2.86
C VAL A 195 -6.13 -7.99 2.21
N ILE A 196 -5.65 -7.40 1.13
CA ILE A 196 -6.42 -6.44 0.34
C ILE A 196 -6.06 -6.57 -1.15
N HIS A 197 -7.07 -6.43 -2.02
CA HIS A 197 -6.86 -6.43 -3.46
C HIS A 197 -6.22 -5.12 -3.94
N ARG A 198 -5.36 -5.19 -4.98
CA ARG A 198 -4.68 -4.03 -5.55
C ARG A 198 -5.63 -2.91 -5.97
N ASP A 199 -6.78 -3.26 -6.54
CA ASP A 199 -7.74 -2.28 -7.04
C ASP A 199 -8.41 -1.52 -5.90
N ASP A 200 -8.67 -2.19 -4.76
CA ASP A 200 -9.10 -1.51 -3.55
C ASP A 200 -8.01 -0.55 -3.03
N CYS A 201 -6.74 -0.98 -3.05
CA CYS A 201 -5.64 -0.09 -2.66
C CYS A 201 -5.60 1.19 -3.50
N VAL A 202 -5.69 1.07 -4.82
CA VAL A 202 -5.67 2.21 -5.76
C VAL A 202 -6.85 3.14 -5.52
N ARG A 203 -8.06 2.58 -5.37
CA ARG A 203 -9.28 3.37 -5.14
C ARG A 203 -9.30 4.04 -3.77
N ILE A 204 -8.82 3.37 -2.72
CA ILE A 204 -8.70 3.97 -1.38
C ILE A 204 -7.74 5.16 -1.41
N ILE A 205 -6.58 5.04 -2.06
CA ILE A 205 -5.64 6.16 -2.20
C ILE A 205 -6.30 7.32 -2.96
N HIS A 206 -6.99 7.02 -4.04
CA HIS A 206 -7.74 8.05 -4.78
C HIS A 206 -8.82 8.71 -3.90
N GLU A 207 -9.58 7.96 -3.10
CA GLU A 207 -10.59 8.52 -2.20
C GLU A 207 -9.97 9.42 -1.12
N ILE A 208 -8.81 9.06 -0.57
CA ILE A 208 -8.06 9.93 0.37
C ILE A 208 -7.70 11.26 -0.32
N VAL A 209 -7.18 11.20 -1.55
CA VAL A 209 -6.84 12.39 -2.33
C VAL A 209 -8.09 13.22 -2.64
N ARG A 210 -9.13 12.60 -3.17
CA ARG A 210 -10.38 13.26 -3.59
C ARG A 210 -11.11 13.93 -2.43
N GLN A 211 -11.18 13.26 -1.27
CA GLN A 211 -11.87 13.74 -0.07
C GLN A 211 -10.97 14.57 0.85
N GLN A 212 -9.70 14.80 0.46
CA GLN A 212 -8.72 15.53 1.28
C GLN A 212 -8.60 14.98 2.71
N ALA A 213 -8.62 13.64 2.85
CA ALA A 213 -8.54 12.94 4.13
C ALA A 213 -7.08 12.82 4.59
N TRP A 214 -6.43 13.95 4.83
CA TRP A 214 -5.03 14.04 5.16
C TRP A 214 -4.76 14.13 6.67
N GLY A 215 -3.58 13.65 7.08
CA GLY A 215 -3.12 13.74 8.46
C GLY A 215 -3.67 12.64 9.36
N GLU A 216 -4.17 11.55 8.78
CA GLU A 216 -4.79 10.44 9.50
C GLU A 216 -4.00 9.13 9.32
N VAL A 217 -4.21 8.19 10.24
CA VAL A 217 -3.77 6.79 10.09
C VAL A 217 -4.99 5.96 9.74
N PHE A 218 -4.84 5.10 8.72
CA PHE A 218 -5.87 4.15 8.30
C PHE A 218 -5.32 2.74 8.18
N ASN A 219 -6.07 1.78 8.66
CA ASN A 219 -5.92 0.38 8.30
C ASN A 219 -6.74 0.07 7.04
N ALA A 220 -6.22 -0.79 6.18
CA ALA A 220 -6.96 -1.23 5.00
C ALA A 220 -6.71 -2.72 4.72
N CYS A 221 -7.71 -3.51 5.09
CA CYS A 221 -7.84 -4.94 4.79
C CYS A 221 -9.26 -5.20 4.30
N ALA A 222 -9.46 -6.24 3.51
CA ALA A 222 -10.79 -6.73 3.14
C ALA A 222 -11.63 -7.01 4.39
N ASP A 223 -12.96 -7.00 4.26
CA ASP A 223 -13.88 -7.21 5.38
C ASP A 223 -13.78 -8.63 5.97
N ALA A 224 -13.58 -9.64 5.11
CA ALA A 224 -13.42 -11.01 5.54
C ALA A 224 -11.94 -11.40 5.71
N HIS A 225 -11.68 -12.22 6.72
CA HIS A 225 -10.34 -12.69 7.07
C HIS A 225 -10.30 -14.23 7.03
N PRO A 226 -10.32 -14.85 5.83
CA PRO A 226 -10.32 -16.31 5.72
C PRO A 226 -9.05 -16.90 6.34
N MET A 227 -9.14 -18.13 6.83
CA MET A 227 -7.95 -18.87 7.23
C MET A 227 -7.04 -19.09 6.02
N ARG A 228 -5.72 -19.06 6.21
CA ARG A 228 -4.77 -19.28 5.10
C ARG A 228 -4.99 -20.63 4.43
N ARG A 229 -5.32 -21.66 5.20
CA ARG A 229 -5.64 -22.99 4.71
C ARG A 229 -6.78 -22.94 3.69
N ASP A 230 -7.86 -22.23 4.00
CA ASP A 230 -9.03 -22.08 3.13
C ASP A 230 -8.72 -21.27 1.88
N TYR A 231 -7.96 -20.19 2.04
CA TYR A 231 -7.52 -19.34 0.94
C TYR A 231 -6.67 -20.13 -0.08
N TYR A 232 -5.71 -20.92 0.41
CA TYR A 232 -4.89 -21.75 -0.49
C TYR A 232 -5.67 -22.92 -1.10
N ALA A 233 -6.63 -23.48 -0.37
CA ALA A 233 -7.53 -24.48 -0.92
C ALA A 233 -8.40 -23.93 -2.06
N ALA A 234 -8.93 -22.70 -1.90
CA ALA A 234 -9.67 -22.01 -2.95
C ALA A 234 -8.79 -21.74 -4.19
N ALA A 235 -7.56 -21.24 -3.96
CA ALA A 235 -6.59 -21.00 -5.05
C ALA A 235 -6.25 -22.29 -5.81
N ALA A 236 -6.00 -23.39 -5.10
CA ALA A 236 -5.67 -24.68 -5.70
C ALA A 236 -6.81 -25.23 -6.55
N ARG A 237 -8.05 -25.14 -6.06
CA ARG A 237 -9.23 -25.56 -6.83
C ARG A 237 -9.40 -24.72 -8.10
N ALA A 238 -9.29 -23.39 -7.97
CA ALA A 238 -9.49 -22.48 -9.10
C ALA A 238 -8.41 -22.59 -10.18
N ARG A 239 -7.18 -22.95 -9.79
CA ARG A 239 -6.03 -22.98 -10.69
C ARG A 239 -5.52 -24.39 -11.04
N GLY A 240 -6.16 -25.42 -10.51
CA GLY A 240 -5.90 -26.81 -10.88
C GLY A 240 -4.56 -27.38 -10.40
N PHE A 241 -4.05 -26.94 -9.23
CA PHE A 241 -2.83 -27.52 -8.65
C PHE A 241 -3.11 -28.26 -7.34
N ALA A 242 -2.30 -29.26 -7.00
CA ALA A 242 -2.41 -29.99 -5.75
C ALA A 242 -1.88 -29.15 -4.57
N LEU A 243 -2.59 -29.18 -3.43
CA LEU A 243 -2.09 -28.56 -2.20
C LEU A 243 -0.97 -29.40 -1.59
N PRO A 244 0.03 -28.76 -0.97
CA PRO A 244 0.92 -29.47 -0.05
C PRO A 244 0.13 -30.05 1.13
N ASP A 245 0.62 -31.14 1.70
CA ASP A 245 0.12 -31.61 3.00
C ASP A 245 0.58 -30.64 4.11
N PHE A 246 -0.37 -30.01 4.76
CA PHE A 246 -0.11 -29.11 5.87
C PHE A 246 -0.13 -29.80 7.24
N GLY A 247 -0.44 -31.10 7.28
CA GLY A 247 -0.63 -31.83 8.51
C GLY A 247 -1.85 -31.39 9.31
N PRO A 248 -1.93 -31.82 10.58
CA PRO A 248 -3.05 -31.45 11.48
C PRO A 248 -3.04 -29.94 11.77
N VAL A 249 -4.22 -29.42 12.09
CA VAL A 249 -4.37 -27.99 12.49
C VAL A 249 -3.56 -27.72 13.75
N GLN A 250 -2.74 -26.69 13.72
CA GLN A 250 -1.93 -26.21 14.83
C GLN A 250 -2.30 -24.75 15.11
N PRO A 251 -3.12 -24.46 16.11
CA PRO A 251 -3.49 -23.10 16.47
C PRO A 251 -2.24 -22.23 16.73
N GLN A 252 -2.22 -21.06 16.15
CA GLN A 252 -1.16 -20.06 16.31
C GLN A 252 -1.82 -18.70 16.55
N PRO A 253 -1.24 -17.85 17.40
CA PRO A 253 -1.78 -16.52 17.60
C PRO A 253 -1.74 -15.71 16.28
N TYR A 254 -2.79 -14.96 16.02
CA TYR A 254 -2.90 -14.04 14.89
C TYR A 254 -3.74 -12.82 15.29
N LYS A 255 -3.69 -11.80 14.47
CA LYS A 255 -4.55 -10.62 14.62
C LYS A 255 -5.61 -10.58 13.53
N ILE A 256 -6.68 -9.89 13.80
CA ILE A 256 -7.66 -9.41 12.83
C ILE A 256 -7.50 -7.90 12.74
N VAL A 257 -7.35 -7.35 11.54
CA VAL A 257 -7.17 -5.91 11.34
C VAL A 257 -8.47 -5.28 10.89
N SER A 258 -8.99 -4.33 11.67
CA SER A 258 -10.22 -3.61 11.36
C SER A 258 -9.95 -2.47 10.37
N SER A 259 -10.81 -2.33 9.36
CA SER A 259 -10.83 -1.21 8.42
C SER A 259 -12.05 -0.29 8.64
N GLU A 260 -12.74 -0.40 9.76
CA GLU A 260 -13.98 0.33 10.03
C GLU A 260 -13.79 1.86 10.03
N LYS A 261 -12.66 2.35 10.58
CA LYS A 261 -12.33 3.78 10.54
C LYS A 261 -12.24 4.29 9.10
N LEU A 262 -11.51 3.58 8.25
CA LEU A 262 -11.37 3.92 6.83
C LEU A 262 -12.73 3.92 6.12
N LYS A 263 -13.53 2.87 6.31
CA LYS A 263 -14.86 2.74 5.70
C LYS A 263 -15.79 3.88 6.11
N ALA A 264 -15.83 4.20 7.39
CA ALA A 264 -16.65 5.28 7.93
C ALA A 264 -16.17 6.66 7.42
N ARG A 265 -14.85 6.92 7.45
CA ARG A 265 -14.27 8.22 7.09
C ARG A 265 -14.37 8.53 5.60
N LEU A 266 -14.19 7.51 4.75
CA LEU A 266 -14.21 7.68 3.29
C LEU A 266 -15.54 7.27 2.64
N ASN A 267 -16.51 6.76 3.42
CA ASN A 267 -17.71 6.08 2.91
C ASN A 267 -17.35 5.02 1.87
N TYR A 268 -16.31 4.22 2.18
CA TYR A 268 -15.73 3.26 1.25
C TYR A 268 -16.38 1.88 1.40
N LYS A 269 -16.63 1.24 0.26
CA LYS A 269 -17.04 -0.16 0.18
C LYS A 269 -16.01 -0.91 -0.64
N PHE A 270 -15.46 -1.99 -0.07
CA PHE A 270 -14.49 -2.81 -0.78
C PHE A 270 -15.09 -3.42 -2.06
N LEU A 271 -14.31 -3.43 -3.12
CA LEU A 271 -14.63 -4.17 -4.35
C LEU A 271 -14.51 -5.67 -4.14
N PHE A 272 -13.54 -6.06 -3.31
CA PHE A 272 -13.24 -7.43 -2.95
C PHE A 272 -13.35 -7.61 -1.42
N PRO A 273 -14.58 -7.56 -0.87
CA PRO A 273 -14.79 -7.63 0.59
C PRO A 273 -14.41 -8.99 1.17
N ASN A 274 -14.50 -10.05 0.38
CA ASN A 274 -14.04 -11.40 0.74
C ASN A 274 -12.90 -11.84 -0.19
N PRO A 275 -11.68 -12.06 0.32
CA PRO A 275 -10.54 -12.49 -0.49
C PRO A 275 -10.73 -13.82 -1.24
N LEU A 276 -11.70 -14.65 -0.85
CA LEU A 276 -11.99 -15.91 -1.55
C LEU A 276 -12.68 -15.68 -2.89
N ASP A 277 -13.47 -14.61 -3.01
CA ASP A 277 -14.26 -14.32 -4.22
C ASP A 277 -13.38 -14.06 -5.45
N ILE A 278 -12.11 -13.69 -5.24
CA ILE A 278 -11.13 -13.48 -6.33
C ILE A 278 -10.86 -14.75 -7.14
N PHE A 279 -11.10 -15.93 -6.54
CA PHE A 279 -10.93 -17.21 -7.22
C PHE A 279 -12.17 -17.68 -7.95
N GLU A 280 -13.33 -17.11 -7.67
CA GLU A 280 -14.63 -17.47 -8.25
C GLU A 280 -15.03 -16.56 -9.41
N GLN A 281 -14.49 -15.35 -9.44
CA GLN A 281 -14.78 -14.38 -10.50
C GLN A 281 -13.65 -14.37 -11.54
N PRO A 282 -13.97 -14.34 -12.85
CA PRO A 282 -12.96 -14.08 -13.86
C PRO A 282 -12.31 -12.73 -13.57
N ALA A 283 -10.99 -12.65 -13.80
CA ALA A 283 -10.24 -11.41 -13.64
C ALA A 283 -10.98 -10.29 -14.39
N ARG A 284 -11.61 -9.38 -13.65
CA ARG A 284 -12.17 -8.16 -14.20
C ARG A 284 -11.06 -7.12 -14.11
N ASP A 285 -10.68 -6.54 -15.23
CA ASP A 285 -9.94 -5.29 -15.23
C ASP A 285 -10.89 -4.21 -14.68
N VAL A 286 -10.73 -3.91 -13.40
CA VAL A 286 -11.60 -2.97 -12.66
C VAL A 286 -10.98 -1.57 -12.63
N LEU A 287 -9.72 -1.43 -13.10
CA LEU A 287 -8.97 -0.18 -13.19
C LEU A 287 -8.92 0.35 -14.61
#